data_e8cc56a707214c35ae5d0fd619d96686
#
_entry.id   e8cc56a707214c35ae5d0fd619d96686
#
_cell.length_a   1.000
_cell.length_b   1.000
_cell.length_c   1.000
_cell.angle_alpha   90.00
_cell.angle_beta   90.00
_cell.angle_gamma   90.00
#
_symmetry.space_group_name_H-M   'P 1'
#
loop_
_entity.id
_entity.type
_entity.pdbx_description
1 polymer ?
#
loop_
_entity_poly.entity_id
_entity_poly.type
_entity_poly.pdbx_seq_one_letter_code
_entity_poly.pdbx_strand_id
1 'polypeptide(L)'
;SQRYGRKPTLVLAAILFLLSAIGSAWPELFVGMPGSGDHTFMYLFVFYRIVGGVGVGLASMVSPMYIAEMAPAEKRGNLVSWNQFAIIFGMLVVYFVNYSIALQGDAAWLHAIGWRWMFASEIVPALLFLVLLMFVPETPRYLVMRGKTDKALSVLDRLMGKEKAAPELVEIKESFRKQEPSMRPYFLFMGMWLVLFLLLYGALELAGNTSALEIALIGSFFVSLIFPVRSFGILIIFVGVLLSGFQQFVGINVVLYYAPEIFKTMGAATDAALLQQIVVGAVNLSFTVLAIFTVDRFGRRPLMIIGALVMAVSMMILGTTFYTHSVGIGSLVCMLVYTAGFAMSWGPVCWV
;
A
#
# COMPACT_ATOMS: atom_id res chain seq x y z
N SER A 1 -1.48 16.91 0.71
CA SER A 1 -2.96 16.91 0.68
C SER A 1 -3.56 18.13 1.40
N GLN A 2 -2.99 18.62 2.52
CA GLN A 2 -3.52 19.81 3.22
C GLN A 2 -3.51 21.10 2.36
N ARG A 3 -2.47 21.29 1.54
CA ARG A 3 -2.34 22.49 0.71
C ARG A 3 -3.19 22.44 -0.57
N TYR A 4 -3.27 21.30 -1.21
CA TYR A 4 -3.91 21.18 -2.53
C TYR A 4 -5.29 20.51 -2.49
N GLY A 5 -5.63 19.79 -1.45
CA GLY A 5 -6.86 19.02 -1.31
C GLY A 5 -6.64 17.52 -1.42
N ARG A 6 -7.67 16.77 -1.07
CA ARG A 6 -7.61 15.29 -1.13
C ARG A 6 -7.87 14.81 -2.54
N LYS A 7 -8.94 15.33 -3.18
CA LYS A 7 -9.29 14.98 -4.56
C LYS A 7 -8.17 15.27 -5.57
N PRO A 8 -7.55 16.47 -5.64
CA PRO A 8 -6.46 16.73 -6.57
C PRO A 8 -5.23 15.84 -6.33
N THR A 9 -4.95 15.48 -5.09
CA THR A 9 -3.85 14.56 -4.77
C THR A 9 -4.13 13.14 -5.27
N LEU A 10 -5.39 12.67 -5.16
CA LEU A 10 -5.80 11.38 -5.73
C LEU A 10 -5.80 11.39 -7.26
N VAL A 11 -6.22 12.50 -7.88
CA VAL A 11 -6.12 12.68 -9.34
C VAL A 11 -4.67 12.62 -9.81
N LEU A 12 -3.75 13.27 -9.10
CA LEU A 12 -2.32 13.17 -9.39
C LEU A 12 -1.83 11.72 -9.27
N ALA A 13 -2.22 11.00 -8.23
CA ALA A 13 -1.89 9.58 -8.07
C ALA A 13 -2.41 8.73 -9.23
N ALA A 14 -3.65 8.96 -9.68
CA ALA A 14 -4.24 8.25 -10.82
C ALA A 14 -3.49 8.51 -12.13
N ILE A 15 -3.04 9.75 -12.35
CA ILE A 15 -2.21 10.11 -13.51
C ILE A 15 -0.86 9.40 -13.43
N LEU A 16 -0.21 9.36 -12.26
CA LEU A 16 1.05 8.66 -12.07
C LEU A 16 0.90 7.15 -12.28
N PHE A 17 -0.22 6.54 -11.86
CA PHE A 17 -0.52 5.14 -12.16
C PHE A 17 -0.64 4.89 -13.65
N LEU A 18 -1.38 5.74 -14.36
CA LEU A 18 -1.55 5.62 -15.79
C LEU A 18 -0.22 5.74 -16.54
N LEU A 19 0.60 6.73 -16.18
CA LEU A 19 1.96 6.90 -16.73
C LEU A 19 2.85 5.69 -16.44
N SER A 20 2.79 5.16 -15.22
CA SER A 20 3.53 3.96 -14.83
C SER A 20 3.09 2.74 -15.63
N ALA A 21 1.78 2.51 -15.78
CA ALA A 21 1.24 1.38 -16.52
C ALA A 21 1.66 1.40 -18.00
N ILE A 22 1.48 2.55 -18.67
CA ILE A 22 1.87 2.74 -20.08
C ILE A 22 3.38 2.60 -20.25
N GLY A 23 4.17 3.30 -19.42
CA GLY A 23 5.61 3.31 -19.51
C GLY A 23 6.26 1.98 -19.12
N SER A 24 5.65 1.20 -18.21
CA SER A 24 6.13 -0.14 -17.87
C SER A 24 5.79 -1.16 -18.97
N ALA A 25 4.65 -1.03 -19.64
CA ALA A 25 4.27 -1.91 -20.74
C ALA A 25 5.13 -1.66 -21.99
N TRP A 26 5.42 -0.39 -22.28
CA TRP A 26 6.20 0.04 -23.45
C TRP A 26 7.26 1.07 -23.07
N PRO A 27 8.33 0.68 -22.38
CA PRO A 27 9.35 1.61 -21.89
C PRO A 27 10.06 2.34 -23.03
N GLU A 28 10.09 1.77 -24.23
CA GLU A 28 10.70 2.35 -25.44
C GLU A 28 9.80 3.35 -26.21
N LEU A 29 8.55 3.56 -25.80
CA LEU A 29 7.53 4.32 -26.55
C LEU A 29 7.99 5.73 -26.99
N PHE A 30 8.85 6.38 -26.20
CA PHE A 30 9.32 7.75 -26.45
C PHE A 30 10.80 7.82 -26.90
N VAL A 31 11.53 6.70 -26.92
CA VAL A 31 13.00 6.73 -27.08
C VAL A 31 13.49 5.80 -28.20
N GLY A 32 12.71 4.81 -28.62
CA GLY A 32 13.15 3.86 -29.64
C GLY A 32 12.04 3.00 -30.21
N MET A 33 12.42 2.01 -31.04
CA MET A 33 11.45 1.08 -31.63
C MET A 33 11.04 0.00 -30.57
N PRO A 34 9.74 -0.27 -30.42
CA PRO A 34 9.26 -1.33 -29.53
C PRO A 34 9.86 -2.68 -29.92
N GLY A 35 10.41 -3.41 -28.91
CA GLY A 35 10.93 -4.76 -29.13
C GLY A 35 12.38 -4.86 -29.60
N SER A 36 13.15 -3.77 -29.55
CA SER A 36 14.57 -3.77 -29.96
C SER A 36 15.48 -4.71 -29.13
N GLY A 37 15.00 -5.24 -28.00
CA GLY A 37 15.77 -6.16 -27.15
C GLY A 37 16.95 -5.51 -26.42
N ASP A 38 17.10 -4.21 -26.50
CA ASP A 38 18.19 -3.48 -25.91
C ASP A 38 17.97 -3.28 -24.39
N HIS A 39 18.95 -3.65 -23.58
CA HIS A 39 18.92 -3.50 -22.11
C HIS A 39 18.87 -2.04 -21.63
N THR A 40 19.14 -1.07 -22.51
CA THR A 40 19.01 0.37 -22.22
C THR A 40 17.61 0.75 -21.74
N PHE A 41 16.58 0.05 -22.18
CA PHE A 41 15.20 0.31 -21.78
C PHE A 41 14.88 -0.14 -20.34
N MET A 42 15.75 -0.91 -19.71
CA MET A 42 15.58 -1.32 -18.30
C MET A 42 15.58 -0.12 -17.36
N TYR A 43 16.43 0.88 -17.61
CA TYR A 43 16.44 2.10 -16.80
C TYR A 43 15.14 2.90 -16.92
N LEU A 44 14.56 2.96 -18.11
CA LEU A 44 13.25 3.60 -18.33
C LEU A 44 12.13 2.82 -17.66
N PHE A 45 12.14 1.49 -17.77
CA PHE A 45 11.20 0.64 -17.04
C PHE A 45 11.26 0.90 -15.53
N VAL A 46 12.46 0.89 -14.94
CA VAL A 46 12.66 1.20 -13.51
C VAL A 46 12.16 2.60 -13.16
N PHE A 47 12.44 3.59 -14.00
CA PHE A 47 11.95 4.95 -13.82
C PHE A 47 10.41 4.99 -13.75
N TYR A 48 9.71 4.34 -14.70
CA TYR A 48 8.24 4.30 -14.66
C TYR A 48 7.70 3.53 -13.45
N ARG A 49 8.40 2.49 -12.98
CA ARG A 49 8.05 1.79 -11.72
C ARG A 49 8.23 2.70 -10.50
N ILE A 50 9.26 3.53 -10.46
CA ILE A 50 9.44 4.55 -9.41
C ILE A 50 8.29 5.57 -9.44
N VAL A 51 7.92 6.05 -10.63
CA VAL A 51 6.77 6.97 -10.81
C VAL A 51 5.48 6.34 -10.27
N GLY A 52 5.25 5.06 -10.58
CA GLY A 52 4.13 4.29 -10.03
C GLY A 52 4.19 4.19 -8.51
N GLY A 53 5.38 3.92 -7.96
CA GLY A 53 5.60 3.87 -6.50
C GLY A 53 5.26 5.18 -5.80
N VAL A 54 5.59 6.33 -6.39
CA VAL A 54 5.15 7.65 -5.88
C VAL A 54 3.63 7.75 -5.90
N GLY A 55 2.97 7.31 -6.98
CA GLY A 55 1.51 7.24 -7.07
C GLY A 55 0.88 6.38 -5.98
N VAL A 56 1.46 5.19 -5.71
CA VAL A 56 1.03 4.30 -4.62
C VAL A 56 1.17 4.99 -3.27
N GLY A 57 2.29 5.64 -3.00
CA GLY A 57 2.50 6.37 -1.74
C GLY A 57 1.46 7.48 -1.52
N LEU A 58 1.14 8.26 -2.56
CA LEU A 58 0.11 9.29 -2.49
C LEU A 58 -1.28 8.70 -2.25
N ALA A 59 -1.66 7.65 -2.99
CA ALA A 59 -2.96 7.01 -2.86
C ALA A 59 -3.13 6.32 -1.49
N SER A 60 -2.12 5.59 -1.03
CA SER A 60 -2.15 4.87 0.26
C SER A 60 -2.29 5.80 1.46
N MET A 61 -1.74 7.02 1.37
CA MET A 61 -1.91 8.02 2.42
C MET A 61 -3.27 8.72 2.34
N VAL A 62 -3.70 9.10 1.12
CA VAL A 62 -4.85 10.01 0.97
C VAL A 62 -6.17 9.25 0.91
N SER A 63 -6.21 8.01 0.39
CA SER A 63 -7.44 7.23 0.27
C SER A 63 -8.09 6.91 1.63
N PRO A 64 -7.38 6.34 2.62
CA PRO A 64 -7.95 6.13 3.95
C PRO A 64 -8.36 7.44 4.63
N MET A 65 -7.57 8.51 4.45
CA MET A 65 -7.89 9.83 4.99
C MET A 65 -9.16 10.39 4.35
N TYR A 66 -9.31 10.26 3.03
CA TYR A 66 -10.52 10.69 2.31
C TYR A 66 -11.75 9.94 2.84
N ILE A 67 -11.65 8.62 2.96
CA ILE A 67 -12.73 7.78 3.51
C ILE A 67 -13.07 8.21 4.94
N ALA A 68 -12.06 8.40 5.79
CA ALA A 68 -12.28 8.79 7.18
C ALA A 68 -12.92 10.18 7.34
N GLU A 69 -12.64 11.13 6.43
CA GLU A 69 -13.24 12.47 6.42
C GLU A 69 -14.66 12.52 5.80
N MET A 70 -15.00 11.54 4.97
CA MET A 70 -16.33 11.41 4.36
C MET A 70 -17.27 10.53 5.18
N ALA A 71 -16.74 9.64 6.00
CA ALA A 71 -17.50 8.67 6.76
C ALA A 71 -18.13 9.27 8.02
N PRO A 72 -19.40 8.95 8.33
CA PRO A 72 -19.98 9.24 9.64
C PRO A 72 -19.18 8.59 10.77
N ALA A 73 -19.08 9.26 11.93
CA ALA A 73 -18.24 8.83 13.04
C ALA A 73 -18.51 7.37 13.47
N GLU A 74 -19.79 6.96 13.49
CA GLU A 74 -20.24 5.62 13.88
C GLU A 74 -19.73 4.49 12.96
N LYS A 75 -19.50 4.79 11.65
CA LYS A 75 -19.12 3.80 10.63
C LYS A 75 -17.71 3.99 10.10
N ARG A 76 -16.96 4.96 10.63
CA ARG A 76 -15.65 5.36 10.11
C ARG A 76 -14.64 4.21 10.10
N GLY A 77 -14.53 3.46 11.19
CA GLY A 77 -13.61 2.33 11.30
C GLY A 77 -13.92 1.23 10.29
N ASN A 78 -15.19 0.86 10.16
CA ASN A 78 -15.63 -0.14 9.19
C ASN A 78 -15.33 0.30 7.75
N LEU A 79 -15.67 1.55 7.38
CA LEU A 79 -15.42 2.07 6.02
C LEU A 79 -13.94 2.19 5.68
N VAL A 80 -13.07 2.49 6.65
CA VAL A 80 -11.61 2.46 6.45
C VAL A 80 -11.12 1.03 6.22
N SER A 81 -11.70 0.03 6.89
CA SER A 81 -11.36 -1.39 6.67
C SER A 81 -11.69 -1.85 5.24
N TRP A 82 -12.73 -1.29 4.61
CA TRP A 82 -13.06 -1.58 3.21
C TRP A 82 -11.97 -1.12 2.23
N ASN A 83 -11.13 -0.15 2.62
CA ASN A 83 -9.96 0.20 1.81
C ASN A 83 -9.00 -0.98 1.68
N GLN A 84 -8.75 -1.72 2.77
CA GLN A 84 -7.91 -2.92 2.73
C GLN A 84 -8.55 -4.03 1.89
N PHE A 85 -9.86 -4.23 2.03
CA PHE A 85 -10.59 -5.16 1.16
C PHE A 85 -10.41 -4.82 -0.32
N ALA A 86 -10.57 -3.54 -0.70
CA ALA A 86 -10.42 -3.10 -2.09
C ALA A 86 -9.00 -3.36 -2.65
N ILE A 87 -7.95 -3.18 -1.84
CA ILE A 87 -6.57 -3.49 -2.21
C ILE A 87 -6.41 -4.99 -2.52
N ILE A 88 -6.89 -5.86 -1.62
CA ILE A 88 -6.75 -7.32 -1.76
C ILE A 88 -7.63 -7.84 -2.91
N PHE A 89 -8.83 -7.30 -3.06
CA PHE A 89 -9.71 -7.63 -4.18
C PHE A 89 -9.07 -7.26 -5.53
N GLY A 90 -8.49 -6.05 -5.63
CA GLY A 90 -7.76 -5.62 -6.82
C GLY A 90 -6.58 -6.53 -7.13
N MET A 91 -5.83 -6.97 -6.11
CA MET A 91 -4.73 -7.91 -6.25
C MET A 91 -5.21 -9.27 -6.79
N LEU A 92 -6.33 -9.79 -6.27
CA LEU A 92 -6.92 -11.03 -6.77
C LEU A 92 -7.35 -10.92 -8.25
N VAL A 93 -7.99 -9.79 -8.62
CA VAL A 93 -8.36 -9.53 -10.02
C VAL A 93 -7.13 -9.54 -10.93
N VAL A 94 -6.02 -8.90 -10.53
CA VAL A 94 -4.77 -8.90 -11.30
C VAL A 94 -4.21 -10.32 -11.46
N TYR A 95 -4.30 -11.17 -10.44
CA TYR A 95 -3.86 -12.57 -10.55
C TYR A 95 -4.66 -13.33 -11.62
N PHE A 96 -5.99 -13.15 -11.67
CA PHE A 96 -6.81 -13.73 -12.73
C PHE A 96 -6.46 -13.18 -14.12
N VAL A 97 -6.24 -11.88 -14.23
CA VAL A 97 -5.85 -11.24 -15.51
C VAL A 97 -4.51 -11.80 -15.97
N ASN A 98 -3.50 -11.85 -15.10
CA ASN A 98 -2.18 -12.38 -15.43
C ASN A 98 -2.24 -13.85 -15.83
N TYR A 99 -3.02 -14.66 -15.12
CA TYR A 99 -3.26 -16.05 -15.49
C TYR A 99 -3.92 -16.18 -16.87
N SER A 100 -4.95 -15.39 -17.14
CA SER A 100 -5.64 -15.38 -18.42
C SER A 100 -4.73 -14.96 -19.58
N ILE A 101 -3.83 -14.01 -19.35
CA ILE A 101 -2.83 -13.59 -20.33
C ILE A 101 -1.82 -14.71 -20.57
N ALA A 102 -1.36 -15.38 -19.49
CA ALA A 102 -0.40 -16.48 -19.60
C ALA A 102 -0.93 -17.66 -20.40
N LEU A 103 -2.24 -17.91 -20.41
CA LEU A 103 -2.89 -18.96 -21.21
C LEU A 103 -2.97 -18.64 -22.73
N GLN A 104 -2.66 -17.40 -23.15
CA GLN A 104 -2.79 -17.02 -24.57
C GLN A 104 -1.60 -17.50 -25.44
N GLY A 105 -0.49 -17.89 -24.81
CA GLY A 105 0.70 -18.32 -25.55
C GLY A 105 1.63 -19.20 -24.72
N ASP A 106 2.70 -19.65 -25.37
CA ASP A 106 3.75 -20.44 -24.73
C ASP A 106 4.70 -19.60 -23.86
N ALA A 107 5.66 -20.26 -23.22
CA ALA A 107 6.66 -19.59 -22.39
C ALA A 107 7.51 -18.59 -23.19
N ALA A 108 7.80 -18.87 -24.46
CA ALA A 108 8.56 -17.99 -25.32
C ALA A 108 7.78 -16.70 -25.63
N TRP A 109 6.50 -16.83 -25.97
CA TRP A 109 5.60 -15.69 -26.16
C TRP A 109 5.44 -14.85 -24.89
N LEU A 110 5.29 -15.53 -23.75
CA LEU A 110 5.15 -14.84 -22.45
C LEU A 110 6.38 -13.99 -22.12
N HIS A 111 7.58 -14.51 -22.38
CA HIS A 111 8.83 -13.77 -22.20
C HIS A 111 9.03 -12.65 -23.23
N ALA A 112 8.56 -12.82 -24.45
CA ALA A 112 8.73 -11.81 -25.50
C ALA A 112 7.73 -10.65 -25.41
N ILE A 113 6.44 -10.96 -25.23
CA ILE A 113 5.34 -10.00 -25.35
C ILE A 113 4.35 -10.09 -24.18
N GLY A 114 4.10 -11.27 -23.64
CA GLY A 114 3.03 -11.49 -22.65
C GLY A 114 3.17 -10.63 -21.39
N TRP A 115 4.37 -10.43 -20.88
CA TRP A 115 4.63 -9.55 -19.74
C TRP A 115 4.20 -8.09 -19.99
N ARG A 116 4.30 -7.61 -21.25
CA ARG A 116 3.85 -6.26 -21.61
C ARG A 116 2.34 -6.10 -21.45
N TRP A 117 1.58 -7.13 -21.86
CA TRP A 117 0.13 -7.16 -21.70
C TRP A 117 -0.29 -7.22 -20.23
N MET A 118 0.50 -7.91 -19.38
CA MET A 118 0.27 -7.92 -17.93
C MET A 118 0.38 -6.50 -17.34
N PHE A 119 1.41 -5.74 -17.71
CA PHE A 119 1.54 -4.33 -17.28
C PHE A 119 0.50 -3.42 -17.95
N ALA A 120 0.20 -3.63 -19.24
CA ALA A 120 -0.82 -2.87 -19.95
C ALA A 120 -2.21 -3.03 -19.33
N SER A 121 -2.52 -4.17 -18.73
CA SER A 121 -3.80 -4.41 -18.05
C SER A 121 -4.05 -3.43 -16.90
N GLU A 122 -3.01 -2.88 -16.28
CA GLU A 122 -3.11 -1.86 -15.22
C GLU A 122 -3.69 -0.53 -15.74
N ILE A 123 -3.67 -0.28 -17.07
CA ILE A 123 -4.23 0.93 -17.67
C ILE A 123 -5.73 1.02 -17.42
N VAL A 124 -6.44 -0.11 -17.50
CA VAL A 124 -7.90 -0.15 -17.36
C VAL A 124 -8.35 0.34 -15.97
N PRO A 125 -7.89 -0.25 -14.86
CA PRO A 125 -8.26 0.23 -13.52
C PRO A 125 -7.72 1.63 -13.23
N ALA A 126 -6.54 2.02 -13.73
CA ALA A 126 -6.01 3.36 -13.54
C ALA A 126 -6.87 4.43 -14.23
N LEU A 127 -7.31 4.16 -15.47
CA LEU A 127 -8.21 5.04 -16.20
C LEU A 127 -9.59 5.12 -15.54
N LEU A 128 -10.14 3.97 -15.13
CA LEU A 128 -11.41 3.91 -14.41
C LEU A 128 -11.35 4.72 -13.11
N PHE A 129 -10.26 4.59 -12.34
CA PHE A 129 -10.04 5.36 -11.14
C PHE A 129 -10.00 6.87 -11.42
N LEU A 130 -9.25 7.29 -12.47
CA LEU A 130 -9.18 8.69 -12.88
C LEU A 130 -10.56 9.24 -13.24
N VAL A 131 -11.33 8.50 -14.03
CA VAL A 131 -12.69 8.91 -14.44
C VAL A 131 -13.65 8.99 -13.25
N LEU A 132 -13.63 7.98 -12.36
CA LEU A 132 -14.50 7.99 -11.18
C LEU A 132 -14.17 9.13 -10.22
N LEU A 133 -12.91 9.53 -10.09
CA LEU A 133 -12.50 10.68 -9.28
C LEU A 133 -13.08 12.00 -9.79
N MET A 134 -13.47 12.11 -11.05
CA MET A 134 -14.13 13.33 -11.57
C MET A 134 -15.50 13.56 -10.91
N PHE A 135 -16.20 12.49 -10.58
CA PHE A 135 -17.53 12.53 -9.97
C PHE A 135 -17.53 12.66 -8.45
N VAL A 136 -16.42 12.40 -7.81
CA VAL A 136 -16.26 12.43 -6.36
C VAL A 136 -16.06 13.88 -5.88
N PRO A 137 -16.77 14.38 -4.85
CA PRO A 137 -16.58 15.73 -4.31
C PRO A 137 -15.29 15.82 -3.48
N GLU A 138 -14.88 17.03 -3.15
CA GLU A 138 -13.80 17.27 -2.17
C GLU A 138 -14.34 17.06 -0.74
N THR A 139 -13.47 16.74 0.22
CA THR A 139 -13.90 16.43 1.58
C THR A 139 -14.44 17.68 2.32
N PRO A 140 -15.49 17.51 3.16
CA PRO A 140 -16.06 18.61 3.95
C PRO A 140 -15.00 19.30 4.81
N ARG A 141 -14.13 18.51 5.44
CA ARG A 141 -13.05 19.03 6.29
C ARG A 141 -12.09 19.95 5.53
N TYR A 142 -11.69 19.58 4.32
CA TYR A 142 -10.84 20.45 3.49
C TYR A 142 -11.58 21.70 3.02
N LEU A 143 -12.86 21.57 2.65
CA LEU A 143 -13.68 22.73 2.23
C LEU A 143 -13.84 23.76 3.36
N VAL A 144 -14.07 23.31 4.61
CA VAL A 144 -14.11 24.18 5.80
C VAL A 144 -12.75 24.86 6.02
N MET A 145 -11.65 24.12 5.94
CA MET A 145 -10.30 24.67 6.08
C MET A 145 -10.00 25.77 5.04
N ARG A 146 -10.63 25.69 3.86
CA ARG A 146 -10.53 26.70 2.79
C ARG A 146 -11.58 27.81 2.85
N GLY A 147 -12.39 27.87 3.90
CA GLY A 147 -13.45 28.84 4.07
C GLY A 147 -14.69 28.62 3.18
N LYS A 148 -14.78 27.51 2.45
CA LYS A 148 -15.90 27.18 1.53
C LYS A 148 -17.01 26.43 2.28
N THR A 149 -17.57 27.05 3.32
CA THR A 149 -18.52 26.42 4.24
C THR A 149 -19.82 25.97 3.58
N ASP A 150 -20.35 26.75 2.60
CA ASP A 150 -21.59 26.39 1.91
C ASP A 150 -21.44 25.12 1.07
N LYS A 151 -20.26 24.96 0.41
CA LYS A 151 -19.95 23.73 -0.31
C LYS A 151 -19.74 22.54 0.65
N ALA A 152 -19.13 22.76 1.81
CA ALA A 152 -18.97 21.75 2.83
C ALA A 152 -20.35 21.26 3.34
N LEU A 153 -21.24 22.18 3.62
CA LEU A 153 -22.61 21.86 4.03
C LEU A 153 -23.34 21.04 2.96
N SER A 154 -23.26 21.48 1.70
CA SER A 154 -23.89 20.73 0.58
C SER A 154 -23.35 19.29 0.43
N VAL A 155 -22.06 19.05 0.70
CA VAL A 155 -21.50 17.70 0.70
C VAL A 155 -21.99 16.90 1.89
N LEU A 156 -22.03 17.48 3.10
CA LEU A 156 -22.55 16.84 4.30
C LEU A 156 -24.04 16.50 4.16
N ASP A 157 -24.85 17.40 3.59
CA ASP A 157 -26.28 17.16 3.32
C ASP A 157 -26.50 15.92 2.44
N ARG A 158 -25.65 15.73 1.43
CA ARG A 158 -25.71 14.55 0.53
C ARG A 158 -25.29 13.25 1.22
N LEU A 159 -24.35 13.34 2.19
CA LEU A 159 -23.78 12.16 2.85
C LEU A 159 -24.63 11.65 4.02
N MET A 160 -25.14 12.55 4.85
CA MET A 160 -25.81 12.16 6.11
C MET A 160 -27.16 12.81 6.34
N GLY A 161 -27.65 13.58 5.36
CA GLY A 161 -28.94 14.27 5.43
C GLY A 161 -28.86 15.60 6.17
N LYS A 162 -29.85 16.48 5.90
CA LYS A 162 -29.88 17.88 6.39
C LYS A 162 -29.85 18.00 7.91
N GLU A 163 -30.50 17.06 8.61
CA GLU A 163 -30.61 17.10 10.08
C GLU A 163 -29.25 16.91 10.78
N LYS A 164 -28.38 16.04 10.21
CA LYS A 164 -27.06 15.74 10.80
C LYS A 164 -25.93 16.61 10.24
N ALA A 165 -26.12 17.21 9.08
CA ALA A 165 -25.08 17.99 8.40
C ALA A 165 -24.69 19.27 9.13
N ALA A 166 -25.66 19.99 9.69
CA ALA A 166 -25.39 21.25 10.40
C ALA A 166 -24.60 21.05 11.71
N PRO A 167 -24.94 20.10 12.58
CA PRO A 167 -24.14 19.77 13.77
C PRO A 167 -22.72 19.33 13.43
N GLU A 168 -22.56 18.45 12.44
CA GLU A 168 -21.23 17.95 12.00
C GLU A 168 -20.36 19.11 11.47
N LEU A 169 -20.96 20.05 10.71
CA LEU A 169 -20.22 21.22 10.24
C LEU A 169 -19.69 22.08 11.40
N VAL A 170 -20.47 22.23 12.48
CA VAL A 170 -20.05 22.97 13.68
C VAL A 170 -18.88 22.23 14.35
N GLU A 171 -18.97 20.91 14.52
CA GLU A 171 -17.92 20.08 15.11
C GLU A 171 -16.61 20.19 14.30
N ILE A 172 -16.69 20.10 12.97
CA ILE A 172 -15.54 20.29 12.09
C ILE A 172 -14.91 21.67 12.29
N LYS A 173 -15.70 22.75 12.36
CA LYS A 173 -15.19 24.10 12.60
C LYS A 173 -14.51 24.23 13.97
N GLU A 174 -15.09 23.66 15.01
CA GLU A 174 -14.51 23.67 16.36
C GLU A 174 -13.21 22.87 16.42
N SER A 175 -13.10 21.77 15.70
CA SER A 175 -11.87 20.98 15.62
C SER A 175 -10.70 21.78 15.05
N PHE A 176 -10.95 22.66 14.07
CA PHE A 176 -9.92 23.56 13.53
C PHE A 176 -9.56 24.71 14.47
N ARG A 177 -10.53 25.22 15.23
CA ARG A 177 -10.26 26.26 16.23
C ARG A 177 -9.35 25.81 17.35
N LYS A 178 -9.39 24.52 17.69
CA LYS A 178 -8.55 23.88 18.72
C LYS A 178 -7.17 23.48 18.21
N GLN A 179 -6.98 23.38 16.88
CA GLN A 179 -5.72 23.01 16.23
C GLN A 179 -5.21 24.17 15.36
N GLU A 180 -4.27 24.97 15.88
CA GLU A 180 -3.40 25.74 15.00
C GLU A 180 -2.33 24.77 14.43
N PRO A 181 -2.40 24.39 13.13
CA PRO A 181 -1.41 23.48 12.57
C PRO A 181 -0.12 24.26 12.30
N SER A 182 0.81 24.21 13.25
CA SER A 182 2.17 24.66 13.00
C SER A 182 2.84 23.70 12.02
N MET A 183 3.11 24.15 10.79
CA MET A 183 3.90 23.39 9.80
C MET A 183 5.41 23.37 10.16
N ARG A 184 5.83 24.17 11.15
CA ARG A 184 7.23 24.23 11.63
C ARG A 184 7.84 22.87 11.98
N PRO A 185 7.15 21.95 12.71
CA PRO A 185 7.77 20.68 13.06
C PRO A 185 8.09 19.79 11.84
N TYR A 186 7.30 19.86 10.77
CA TYR A 186 7.55 19.05 9.56
C TYR A 186 8.77 19.55 8.77
N PHE A 187 8.91 20.86 8.61
CA PHE A 187 10.10 21.43 7.94
C PHE A 187 11.37 21.23 8.77
N LEU A 188 11.26 21.34 10.09
CA LEU A 188 12.39 21.07 10.99
C LEU A 188 12.77 19.57 10.97
N PHE A 189 11.79 18.66 10.93
CA PHE A 189 12.04 17.24 10.81
C PHE A 189 12.77 16.90 9.50
N MET A 190 12.24 17.39 8.37
CA MET A 190 12.83 17.11 7.06
C MET A 190 14.22 17.75 6.92
N GLY A 191 14.39 18.98 7.40
CA GLY A 191 15.70 19.65 7.41
C GLY A 191 16.71 18.94 8.31
N MET A 192 16.32 18.53 9.51
CA MET A 192 17.17 17.79 10.43
C MET A 192 17.54 16.41 9.90
N TRP A 193 16.57 15.70 9.28
CA TRP A 193 16.83 14.42 8.63
C TRP A 193 17.87 14.55 7.51
N LEU A 194 17.72 15.55 6.65
CA LEU A 194 18.65 15.82 5.56
C LEU A 194 20.08 16.12 6.09
N VAL A 195 20.17 17.00 7.09
CA VAL A 195 21.48 17.36 7.71
C VAL A 195 22.12 16.14 8.35
N LEU A 196 21.38 15.36 9.14
CA LEU A 196 21.89 14.12 9.76
C LEU A 196 22.28 13.08 8.73
N PHE A 197 21.51 12.93 7.67
CA PHE A 197 21.86 12.05 6.56
C PHE A 197 23.19 12.45 5.92
N LEU A 198 23.35 13.72 5.56
CA LEU A 198 24.56 14.21 4.93
C LEU A 198 25.80 14.07 5.83
N LEU A 199 25.65 14.38 7.13
CA LEU A 199 26.74 14.23 8.11
C LEU A 199 27.14 12.78 8.31
N LEU A 200 26.16 11.89 8.45
CA LEU A 200 26.41 10.47 8.68
C LEU A 200 26.97 9.79 7.43
N TYR A 201 26.42 10.12 6.25
CA TYR A 201 26.93 9.64 4.97
C TYR A 201 28.36 10.09 4.74
N GLY A 202 28.65 11.37 4.92
CA GLY A 202 30.03 11.89 4.76
C GLY A 202 31.03 11.29 5.73
N ALA A 203 30.64 11.06 6.99
CA ALA A 203 31.52 10.43 7.99
C ALA A 203 31.81 8.96 7.66
N LEU A 204 30.79 8.21 7.18
CA LEU A 204 30.96 6.80 6.81
C LEU A 204 31.74 6.62 5.50
N GLU A 205 31.54 7.51 4.54
CA GLU A 205 32.31 7.54 3.28
C GLU A 205 33.81 7.80 3.56
N LEU A 206 34.13 8.79 4.41
CA LEU A 206 35.49 9.08 4.86
C LEU A 206 36.13 7.91 5.61
N ALA A 207 35.32 7.10 6.30
CA ALA A 207 35.78 5.88 6.98
C ALA A 207 35.95 4.66 6.03
N GLY A 208 35.68 4.83 4.73
CA GLY A 208 35.81 3.76 3.72
C GLY A 208 34.75 2.67 3.83
N ASN A 209 33.58 2.96 4.38
CA ASN A 209 32.51 1.97 4.55
C ASN A 209 31.69 1.83 3.27
N THR A 210 31.68 0.63 2.67
CA THR A 210 30.97 0.34 1.42
C THR A 210 29.44 0.41 1.55
N SER A 211 28.89 0.30 2.75
CA SER A 211 27.45 0.42 3.06
C SER A 211 27.08 1.80 3.63
N ALA A 212 27.91 2.83 3.40
CA ALA A 212 27.74 4.17 3.97
C ALA A 212 26.35 4.76 3.68
N LEU A 213 25.83 4.58 2.46
CA LEU A 213 24.53 5.10 2.03
C LEU A 213 23.38 4.47 2.84
N GLU A 214 23.37 3.15 2.97
CA GLU A 214 22.31 2.42 3.66
C GLU A 214 22.28 2.73 5.16
N ILE A 215 23.47 2.72 5.80
CA ILE A 215 23.61 3.03 7.24
C ILE A 215 23.21 4.48 7.50
N ALA A 216 23.60 5.41 6.63
CA ALA A 216 23.27 6.82 6.77
C ALA A 216 21.76 7.07 6.59
N LEU A 217 21.09 6.43 5.63
CA LEU A 217 19.64 6.51 5.43
C LEU A 217 18.88 6.00 6.65
N ILE A 218 19.21 4.80 7.11
CA ILE A 218 18.53 4.17 8.24
C ILE A 218 18.82 4.93 9.53
N GLY A 219 20.07 5.22 9.81
CA GLY A 219 20.49 5.90 11.05
C GLY A 219 19.92 7.30 11.17
N SER A 220 20.00 8.12 10.11
CA SER A 220 19.43 9.49 10.11
C SER A 220 17.92 9.48 10.24
N PHE A 221 17.23 8.52 9.65
CA PHE A 221 15.78 8.35 9.79
C PHE A 221 15.39 8.07 11.25
N PHE A 222 16.02 7.12 11.90
CA PHE A 222 15.72 6.79 13.30
C PHE A 222 16.05 7.94 14.27
N VAL A 223 17.17 8.63 14.07
CA VAL A 223 17.56 9.76 14.95
C VAL A 223 16.60 10.94 14.74
N SER A 224 16.16 11.22 13.50
CA SER A 224 15.24 12.31 13.22
C SER A 224 13.81 12.07 13.72
N LEU A 225 13.41 10.80 13.93
CA LEU A 225 12.14 10.42 14.57
C LEU A 225 12.02 10.91 16.03
N ILE A 226 13.13 11.23 16.69
CA ILE A 226 13.12 11.72 18.08
C ILE A 226 12.45 13.09 18.20
N PHE A 227 12.43 13.90 17.15
CA PHE A 227 11.94 15.28 17.19
C PHE A 227 10.40 15.45 17.17
N PRO A 228 9.62 14.73 16.31
CA PRO A 228 8.14 14.78 16.35
C PRO A 228 7.54 14.23 17.63
N VAL A 229 8.28 13.45 18.34
CA VAL A 229 8.02 12.85 19.65
C VAL A 229 7.57 13.89 20.70
N ARG A 230 8.10 15.11 20.63
CA ARG A 230 7.79 16.18 21.60
C ARG A 230 6.40 16.79 21.37
N SER A 231 5.84 16.67 20.15
CA SER A 231 4.55 17.27 19.76
C SER A 231 3.35 16.34 19.92
N PHE A 232 3.55 15.02 19.75
CA PHE A 232 2.45 14.04 19.72
C PHE A 232 2.50 12.98 20.84
N GLY A 233 3.52 13.02 21.68
CA GLY A 233 3.81 12.01 22.68
C GLY A 233 4.61 10.83 22.09
N ILE A 234 5.72 10.55 22.75
CA ILE A 234 6.72 9.53 22.37
C ILE A 234 6.08 8.17 22.09
N LEU A 235 5.17 7.75 22.96
CA LEU A 235 4.64 6.39 22.95
C LEU A 235 3.79 6.11 21.70
N ILE A 236 2.94 7.06 21.29
CA ILE A 236 2.02 6.85 20.17
C ILE A 236 2.79 6.77 18.84
N ILE A 237 3.77 7.64 18.64
CA ILE A 237 4.60 7.64 17.44
C ILE A 237 5.46 6.37 17.39
N PHE A 238 6.10 6.03 18.50
CA PHE A 238 6.94 4.84 18.61
C PHE A 238 6.14 3.54 18.33
N VAL A 239 4.97 3.41 18.94
CA VAL A 239 4.08 2.26 18.69
C VAL A 239 3.61 2.22 17.24
N GLY A 240 3.22 3.37 16.65
CA GLY A 240 2.79 3.43 15.25
C GLY A 240 3.90 3.05 14.27
N VAL A 241 5.12 3.55 14.49
CA VAL A 241 6.29 3.20 13.65
C VAL A 241 6.67 1.74 13.80
N LEU A 242 6.69 1.21 15.04
CA LEU A 242 6.98 -0.20 15.27
C LEU A 242 5.92 -1.11 14.65
N LEU A 243 4.64 -0.81 14.81
CA LEU A 243 3.54 -1.56 14.20
C LEU A 243 3.69 -1.59 12.66
N SER A 244 3.90 -0.44 12.05
CA SER A 244 4.10 -0.34 10.59
C SER A 244 5.36 -1.08 10.13
N GLY A 245 6.47 -0.97 10.89
CA GLY A 245 7.71 -1.69 10.64
C GLY A 245 7.51 -3.19 10.75
N PHE A 246 6.95 -3.68 11.84
CA PHE A 246 6.71 -5.11 12.02
C PHE A 246 5.73 -5.68 11.00
N GLN A 247 4.71 -4.92 10.57
CA GLN A 247 3.81 -5.32 9.49
C GLN A 247 4.56 -5.63 8.20
N GLN A 248 5.61 -4.89 7.87
CA GLN A 248 6.44 -5.14 6.69
C GLN A 248 7.45 -6.29 6.94
N PHE A 249 8.08 -6.33 8.11
CA PHE A 249 9.03 -7.38 8.49
C PHE A 249 8.43 -8.78 8.59
N VAL A 250 7.12 -8.89 8.78
CA VAL A 250 6.39 -10.17 8.67
C VAL A 250 6.62 -10.84 7.31
N GLY A 251 6.91 -10.06 6.24
CA GLY A 251 7.29 -10.61 4.93
C GLY A 251 6.12 -11.01 4.04
N ILE A 252 4.90 -10.56 4.31
CA ILE A 252 3.72 -10.87 3.48
C ILE A 252 3.91 -10.50 2.02
N ASN A 253 4.57 -9.35 1.75
CA ASN A 253 4.83 -8.90 0.39
C ASN A 253 5.73 -9.87 -0.38
N VAL A 254 6.71 -10.50 0.29
CA VAL A 254 7.56 -11.53 -0.32
C VAL A 254 6.69 -12.73 -0.72
N VAL A 255 5.82 -13.20 0.17
CA VAL A 255 4.94 -14.33 -0.10
C VAL A 255 3.99 -14.02 -1.26
N LEU A 256 3.36 -12.85 -1.28
CA LEU A 256 2.38 -12.49 -2.31
C LEU A 256 3.00 -12.19 -3.68
N TYR A 257 4.17 -11.55 -3.72
CA TYR A 257 4.80 -11.16 -4.98
C TYR A 257 5.63 -12.28 -5.60
N TYR A 258 6.29 -13.08 -4.77
CA TYR A 258 7.13 -14.19 -5.23
C TYR A 258 6.45 -15.55 -5.17
N ALA A 259 5.15 -15.60 -4.86
CA ALA A 259 4.40 -16.86 -4.81
C ALA A 259 4.61 -17.73 -6.06
N PRO A 260 4.48 -17.23 -7.31
CA PRO A 260 4.70 -18.07 -8.49
C PRO A 260 6.11 -18.63 -8.59
N GLU A 261 7.12 -17.87 -8.20
CA GLU A 261 8.51 -18.31 -8.22
C GLU A 261 8.78 -19.37 -7.14
N ILE A 262 8.23 -19.16 -5.95
CA ILE A 262 8.26 -20.15 -4.87
C ILE A 262 7.60 -21.46 -5.35
N PHE A 263 6.44 -21.40 -6.01
CA PHE A 263 5.76 -22.58 -6.52
C PHE A 263 6.52 -23.27 -7.65
N LYS A 264 7.20 -22.53 -8.52
CA LYS A 264 8.10 -23.11 -9.53
C LYS A 264 9.28 -23.85 -8.88
N THR A 265 9.91 -23.31 -7.86
CA THR A 265 10.97 -23.99 -7.11
C THR A 265 10.47 -25.26 -6.42
N MET A 266 9.16 -25.34 -6.13
CA MET A 266 8.48 -26.52 -5.63
C MET A 266 8.12 -27.54 -6.73
N GLY A 267 8.50 -27.28 -7.99
CA GLY A 267 8.26 -28.17 -9.13
C GLY A 267 6.96 -27.93 -9.89
N ALA A 268 6.25 -26.82 -9.62
CA ALA A 268 5.05 -26.47 -10.38
C ALA A 268 5.40 -25.91 -11.76
N ALA A 269 4.65 -26.32 -12.80
CA ALA A 269 4.69 -25.64 -14.11
C ALA A 269 4.22 -24.20 -13.97
N THR A 270 4.61 -23.33 -14.93
CA THR A 270 4.32 -21.89 -14.86
C THR A 270 2.83 -21.59 -14.69
N ASP A 271 1.98 -22.31 -15.43
CA ASP A 271 0.52 -22.14 -15.35
C ASP A 271 -0.03 -22.58 -14.00
N ALA A 272 0.49 -23.71 -13.46
CA ALA A 272 0.12 -24.20 -12.14
C ALA A 272 0.56 -23.23 -11.03
N ALA A 273 1.73 -22.61 -11.16
CA ALA A 273 2.23 -21.62 -10.21
C ALA A 273 1.34 -20.35 -10.17
N LEU A 274 0.90 -19.88 -11.33
CA LEU A 274 -0.03 -18.75 -11.41
C LEU A 274 -1.42 -19.10 -10.85
N LEU A 275 -1.91 -20.31 -11.10
CA LEU A 275 -3.16 -20.78 -10.50
C LEU A 275 -3.07 -20.86 -8.97
N GLN A 276 -1.97 -21.37 -8.44
CA GLN A 276 -1.73 -21.41 -6.99
C GLN A 276 -1.68 -20.01 -6.38
N GLN A 277 -1.14 -19.01 -7.09
CA GLN A 277 -1.18 -17.61 -6.66
C GLN A 277 -2.63 -17.08 -6.55
N ILE A 278 -3.53 -17.46 -7.45
CA ILE A 278 -4.95 -17.13 -7.35
C ILE A 278 -5.55 -17.72 -6.08
N VAL A 279 -5.23 -18.97 -5.74
CA VAL A 279 -5.69 -19.61 -4.50
C VAL A 279 -5.20 -18.84 -3.26
N VAL A 280 -3.93 -18.44 -3.24
CA VAL A 280 -3.38 -17.61 -2.16
C VAL A 280 -4.13 -16.27 -2.06
N GLY A 281 -4.41 -15.61 -3.19
CA GLY A 281 -5.19 -14.37 -3.23
C GLY A 281 -6.64 -14.55 -2.75
N ALA A 282 -7.29 -15.65 -3.12
CA ALA A 282 -8.65 -15.98 -2.68
C ALA A 282 -8.71 -16.22 -1.17
N VAL A 283 -7.74 -16.94 -0.61
CA VAL A 283 -7.62 -17.14 0.84
C VAL A 283 -7.40 -15.80 1.55
N ASN A 284 -6.48 -14.96 1.03
CA ASN A 284 -6.23 -13.63 1.58
C ASN A 284 -7.52 -12.79 1.62
N LEU A 285 -8.29 -12.75 0.53
CA LEU A 285 -9.54 -12.02 0.44
C LEU A 285 -10.58 -12.56 1.44
N SER A 286 -10.79 -13.88 1.47
CA SER A 286 -11.79 -14.52 2.34
C SER A 286 -11.53 -14.24 3.82
N PHE A 287 -10.29 -14.37 4.25
CA PHE A 287 -9.92 -14.11 5.65
C PHE A 287 -9.89 -12.61 5.99
N THR A 288 -9.66 -11.73 5.03
CA THR A 288 -9.84 -10.28 5.23
C THR A 288 -11.31 -9.92 5.45
N VAL A 289 -12.23 -10.51 4.67
CA VAL A 289 -13.67 -10.33 4.90
C VAL A 289 -14.06 -10.82 6.30
N LEU A 290 -13.59 -12.01 6.69
CA LEU A 290 -13.76 -12.52 8.06
C LEU A 290 -13.23 -11.56 9.12
N ALA A 291 -12.06 -10.97 8.92
CA ALA A 291 -11.47 -10.02 9.84
C ALA A 291 -12.35 -8.77 10.05
N ILE A 292 -12.91 -8.21 8.96
CA ILE A 292 -13.79 -7.04 9.04
C ILE A 292 -14.99 -7.28 9.96
N PHE A 293 -15.55 -8.50 9.94
CA PHE A 293 -16.68 -8.86 10.80
C PHE A 293 -16.29 -9.29 12.22
N THR A 294 -15.07 -9.74 12.42
CA THR A 294 -14.62 -10.31 13.70
C THR A 294 -13.84 -9.32 14.56
N VAL A 295 -13.24 -8.29 13.98
CA VAL A 295 -12.40 -7.32 14.69
C VAL A 295 -13.16 -6.59 15.80
N ASP A 296 -14.43 -6.24 15.56
CA ASP A 296 -15.26 -5.55 16.54
C ASP A 296 -15.75 -6.47 17.69
N ARG A 297 -15.79 -7.80 17.45
CA ARG A 297 -16.24 -8.78 18.47
C ARG A 297 -15.11 -9.26 19.36
N PHE A 298 -13.96 -9.61 18.79
CA PHE A 298 -12.82 -10.17 19.50
C PHE A 298 -11.82 -9.14 19.99
N GLY A 299 -11.90 -7.93 19.43
CA GLY A 299 -10.95 -6.85 19.72
C GLY A 299 -9.65 -6.99 18.94
N ARG A 300 -8.94 -5.88 18.79
CA ARG A 300 -7.76 -5.76 17.94
C ARG A 300 -6.55 -6.52 18.47
N ARG A 301 -6.27 -6.38 19.78
CA ARG A 301 -5.09 -6.96 20.42
C ARG A 301 -5.05 -8.50 20.38
N PRO A 302 -6.10 -9.25 20.74
CA PRO A 302 -6.09 -10.71 20.64
C PRO A 302 -5.89 -11.21 19.21
N LEU A 303 -6.57 -10.58 18.22
CA LEU A 303 -6.44 -10.95 16.82
C LEU A 303 -4.99 -10.79 16.31
N MET A 304 -4.32 -9.70 16.67
CA MET A 304 -2.92 -9.47 16.29
C MET A 304 -1.98 -10.51 16.89
N ILE A 305 -2.17 -10.88 18.17
CA ILE A 305 -1.33 -11.88 18.85
C ILE A 305 -1.53 -13.26 18.24
N ILE A 306 -2.79 -13.69 18.05
CA ILE A 306 -3.11 -15.00 17.46
C ILE A 306 -2.57 -15.06 16.03
N GLY A 307 -2.78 -14.02 15.22
CA GLY A 307 -2.27 -13.97 13.86
C GLY A 307 -0.74 -14.03 13.80
N ALA A 308 -0.04 -13.32 14.67
CA ALA A 308 1.43 -13.38 14.77
C ALA A 308 1.92 -14.80 15.09
N LEU A 309 1.28 -15.49 16.03
CA LEU A 309 1.63 -16.87 16.39
C LEU A 309 1.39 -17.83 15.22
N VAL A 310 0.24 -17.73 14.55
CA VAL A 310 -0.09 -18.56 13.38
C VAL A 310 0.93 -18.34 12.27
N MET A 311 1.27 -17.07 11.97
CA MET A 311 2.28 -16.74 10.97
C MET A 311 3.66 -17.28 11.33
N ALA A 312 4.10 -17.12 12.58
CA ALA A 312 5.41 -17.60 13.03
C ALA A 312 5.53 -19.13 12.91
N VAL A 313 4.52 -19.87 13.38
CA VAL A 313 4.51 -21.33 13.28
C VAL A 313 4.51 -21.80 11.82
N SER A 314 3.66 -21.18 10.98
CA SER A 314 3.58 -21.54 9.56
C SER A 314 4.91 -21.30 8.83
N MET A 315 5.60 -20.20 9.11
CA MET A 315 6.91 -19.91 8.50
C MET A 315 8.02 -20.81 9.02
N MET A 316 8.00 -21.18 10.30
CA MET A 316 8.96 -22.16 10.81
C MET A 316 8.79 -23.53 10.12
N ILE A 317 7.56 -23.99 9.96
CA ILE A 317 7.29 -25.27 9.27
C ILE A 317 7.70 -25.14 7.79
N LEU A 318 7.34 -24.04 7.12
CA LEU A 318 7.72 -23.80 5.73
C LEU A 318 9.25 -23.79 5.56
N GLY A 319 9.98 -23.10 6.43
CA GLY A 319 11.44 -23.06 6.43
C GLY A 319 12.06 -24.46 6.61
N THR A 320 11.50 -25.29 7.50
CA THR A 320 11.98 -26.67 7.68
C THR A 320 11.73 -27.55 6.46
N THR A 321 10.58 -27.41 5.77
CA THR A 321 10.30 -28.16 4.54
C THR A 321 11.25 -27.81 3.40
N PHE A 322 11.66 -26.54 3.28
CA PHE A 322 12.68 -26.12 2.32
C PHE A 322 14.07 -26.65 2.71
N TYR A 323 14.44 -26.58 3.99
CA TYR A 323 15.75 -27.08 4.48
C TYR A 323 15.90 -28.59 4.28
N THR A 324 14.83 -29.36 4.51
CA THR A 324 14.81 -30.83 4.35
C THR A 324 14.56 -31.29 2.92
N HIS A 325 14.44 -30.38 1.96
CA HIS A 325 14.06 -30.68 0.56
C HIS A 325 12.78 -31.50 0.42
N SER A 326 11.90 -31.47 1.42
CA SER A 326 10.61 -32.18 1.43
C SER A 326 9.47 -31.26 0.97
N VAL A 327 9.72 -30.57 -0.15
CA VAL A 327 8.80 -29.56 -0.68
C VAL A 327 7.63 -30.21 -1.38
N GLY A 328 6.39 -29.83 -1.04
CA GLY A 328 5.19 -30.45 -1.60
C GLY A 328 3.89 -29.74 -1.16
N ILE A 329 2.79 -30.47 -1.16
CA ILE A 329 1.46 -29.94 -0.76
C ILE A 329 1.48 -29.35 0.66
N GLY A 330 2.28 -29.92 1.57
CA GLY A 330 2.46 -29.38 2.92
C GLY A 330 2.98 -27.94 2.94
N SER A 331 3.93 -27.62 2.07
CA SER A 331 4.48 -26.27 1.93
C SER A 331 3.43 -25.27 1.42
N LEU A 332 2.59 -25.70 0.46
CA LEU A 332 1.46 -24.89 -0.01
C LEU A 332 0.47 -24.60 1.12
N VAL A 333 0.10 -25.63 1.90
CA VAL A 333 -0.80 -25.47 3.05
C VAL A 333 -0.22 -24.48 4.07
N CYS A 334 1.07 -24.58 4.40
CA CYS A 334 1.74 -23.64 5.30
C CYS A 334 1.68 -22.19 4.77
N MET A 335 1.86 -22.00 3.47
CA MET A 335 1.76 -20.70 2.82
C MET A 335 0.34 -20.13 2.88
N LEU A 336 -0.69 -20.98 2.68
CA LEU A 336 -2.09 -20.58 2.81
C LEU A 336 -2.46 -20.23 4.25
N VAL A 337 -2.01 -21.00 5.23
CA VAL A 337 -2.24 -20.73 6.67
C VAL A 337 -1.54 -19.45 7.10
N TYR A 338 -0.31 -19.21 6.63
CA TYR A 338 0.39 -17.96 6.86
C TYR A 338 -0.37 -16.76 6.32
N THR A 339 -0.83 -16.85 5.05
CA THR A 339 -1.60 -15.78 4.41
C THR A 339 -2.93 -15.54 5.12
N ALA A 340 -3.62 -16.58 5.54
CA ALA A 340 -4.85 -16.50 6.33
C ALA A 340 -4.62 -15.80 7.68
N GLY A 341 -3.53 -16.16 8.38
CA GLY A 341 -3.11 -15.52 9.64
C GLY A 341 -2.88 -14.02 9.48
N PHE A 342 -2.16 -13.62 8.43
CA PHE A 342 -1.95 -12.21 8.10
C PHE A 342 -3.27 -11.49 7.77
N ALA A 343 -4.08 -12.07 6.89
CA ALA A 343 -5.32 -11.49 6.43
C ALA A 343 -6.35 -11.28 7.54
N MET A 344 -6.36 -12.18 8.53
CA MET A 344 -7.27 -12.09 9.68
C MET A 344 -6.80 -11.09 10.76
N SER A 345 -5.54 -10.67 10.74
CA SER A 345 -4.95 -9.89 11.83
C SER A 345 -4.21 -8.64 11.32
N TRP A 346 -2.96 -8.79 10.92
CA TRP A 346 -2.06 -7.68 10.63
C TRP A 346 -2.42 -6.88 9.37
N GLY A 347 -3.16 -7.45 8.42
CA GLY A 347 -3.64 -6.76 7.24
C GLY A 347 -4.61 -5.62 7.59
N PRO A 348 -5.86 -5.92 7.96
CA PRO A 348 -6.89 -4.91 8.23
C PRO A 348 -6.75 -4.23 9.60
N VAL A 349 -6.34 -4.96 10.65
CA VAL A 349 -6.37 -4.48 12.05
C VAL A 349 -5.34 -3.39 12.31
N CYS A 350 -4.22 -3.37 11.60
CA CYS A 350 -3.19 -2.34 11.73
C CYS A 350 -3.67 -0.93 11.33
N TRP A 351 -4.69 -0.85 10.48
CA TRP A 351 -5.21 0.42 9.92
C TRP A 351 -6.43 0.97 10.67
N VAL A 352 -7.01 0.20 11.57
CA VAL A 352 -8.21 0.50 12.35
C VAL A 352 -7.88 0.73 13.81
#